data_30078a995304848af6780273661936c5
#
_entry.id   30078a995304848af6780273661936c5
#
_cell.length_a   1.000
_cell.length_b   1.000
_cell.length_c   1.000
_cell.angle_alpha   90.00
_cell.angle_beta   90.00
_cell.angle_gamma   90.00
#
_symmetry.space_group_name_H-M   'P 1'
#
loop_
_entity.id
_entity.type
_entity.pdbx_description
1 polymer ?
#
loop_
_entity_poly.entity_id
_entity_poly.type
_entity_poly.pdbx_seq_one_letter_code
_entity_poly.pdbx_strand_id
1 'polypeptide(L)' 'MIIILKRNANPEKVEILKQELEHKGFKLHLSQGTQTSLIGLIGDTTAIHEDWLKAMDVVEDVRRVREPYKKA' A
#
# COMPACT_ATOMS: atom_id res chain seq x y z
N MET A 1 2.13 -2.59 6.51
CA MET A 1 2.53 -2.92 5.12
C MET A 1 2.69 -1.63 4.34
N ILE A 2 3.72 -1.56 3.54
CA ILE A 2 3.98 -0.38 2.73
C ILE A 2 3.93 -0.77 1.27
N ILE A 3 3.11 -0.05 0.51
CA ILE A 3 2.99 -0.27 -0.92
C ILE A 3 3.74 0.84 -1.63
N ILE A 4 4.68 0.47 -2.45
CA ILE A 4 5.47 1.43 -3.20
C ILE A 4 4.86 1.54 -4.60
N LEU A 5 4.47 2.76 -4.95
CA LEU A 5 3.84 3.00 -6.24
C LEU A 5 4.88 3.39 -7.26
N LYS A 6 4.59 3.09 -8.51
CA LYS A 6 5.49 3.46 -9.60
C LYS A 6 5.44 4.96 -9.83
N ARG A 7 6.55 5.48 -10.34
CA ARG A 7 6.67 6.92 -10.57
C ARG A 7 5.61 7.42 -11.56
N ASN A 8 5.35 6.63 -12.58
CA ASN A 8 4.39 7.03 -13.60
C ASN A 8 3.08 6.27 -13.47
N ALA A 9 2.73 5.90 -12.25
CA ALA A 9 1.48 5.21 -12.02
C ALA A 9 0.30 6.09 -12.42
N ASN A 10 -0.68 5.49 -13.05
CA ASN A 10 -1.88 6.20 -13.45
C ASN A 10 -2.66 6.60 -12.21
N PRO A 11 -2.90 7.91 -12.01
CA PRO A 11 -3.60 8.35 -10.80
C PRO A 11 -4.99 7.77 -10.67
N GLU A 12 -5.67 7.52 -11.76
CA GLU A 12 -6.99 6.91 -11.68
C GLU A 12 -6.91 5.50 -11.10
N LYS A 13 -5.92 4.75 -11.51
CA LYS A 13 -5.76 3.40 -11.00
C LYS A 13 -5.31 3.42 -9.54
N VAL A 14 -4.50 4.38 -9.18
CA VAL A 14 -4.09 4.53 -7.80
C VAL A 14 -5.31 4.80 -6.92
N GLU A 15 -6.22 5.65 -7.40
CA GLU A 15 -7.43 5.92 -6.65
C GLU A 15 -8.27 4.66 -6.47
N ILE A 16 -8.38 3.88 -7.52
CA ILE A 16 -9.14 2.63 -7.44
C ILE A 16 -8.51 1.72 -6.39
N LEU A 17 -7.20 1.62 -6.40
CA LEU A 17 -6.51 0.79 -5.42
C LEU A 17 -6.78 1.27 -4.00
N LYS A 18 -6.72 2.58 -3.80
CA LYS A 18 -6.99 3.13 -2.47
C LYS A 18 -8.41 2.82 -2.03
N GLN A 19 -9.36 2.97 -2.93
CA GLN A 19 -10.75 2.69 -2.59
C GLN A 19 -10.95 1.23 -2.24
N GLU A 20 -10.31 0.35 -2.98
CA GLU A 20 -10.42 -1.08 -2.69
C GLU A 20 -9.89 -1.40 -1.30
N LEU A 21 -8.76 -0.81 -0.96
CA LEU A 21 -8.17 -1.08 0.34
C LEU A 21 -9.03 -0.53 1.47
N GLU A 22 -9.58 0.67 1.27
CA GLU A 22 -10.47 1.24 2.27
C GLU A 22 -11.74 0.40 2.41
N HIS A 23 -12.24 -0.10 1.30
CA HIS A 23 -13.43 -0.92 1.32
C HIS A 23 -13.19 -2.20 2.13
N LYS A 24 -11.98 -2.68 2.13
CA LYS A 24 -11.63 -3.86 2.92
C LYS A 24 -11.45 -3.56 4.39
N GLY A 25 -11.54 -2.30 4.77
CA GLY A 25 -11.45 -1.93 6.18
C GLY A 25 -10.09 -1.46 6.63
N PHE A 26 -9.16 -1.23 5.70
CA PHE A 26 -7.83 -0.76 6.07
C PHE A 26 -7.79 0.74 6.08
N LYS A 27 -6.94 1.27 6.93
CA LYS A 27 -6.65 2.69 6.90
C LYS A 27 -5.43 2.92 6.05
N LEU A 28 -5.49 3.95 5.24
CA LEU A 28 -4.42 4.28 4.33
C LEU A 28 -3.72 5.53 4.79
N HIS A 29 -2.41 5.50 4.75
CA HIS A 29 -1.61 6.66 5.05
C HIS A 29 -0.76 6.95 3.84
N LEU A 30 -1.05 8.06 3.16
CA LEU A 30 -0.32 8.41 1.95
C LEU A 30 0.89 9.22 2.30
N SER A 31 2.00 8.85 1.71
CA SER A 31 3.23 9.59 1.86
C SER A 31 3.76 9.87 0.47
N GLN A 32 3.94 11.14 0.16
CA GLN A 32 4.43 11.54 -1.14
C GLN A 32 5.86 12.00 -1.02
N GLY A 33 6.74 11.25 -1.65
CA GLY A 33 8.12 11.70 -1.78
C GLY A 33 8.29 12.50 -3.03
N THR A 34 9.54 12.92 -3.27
CA THR A 34 9.82 13.70 -4.47
C THR A 34 9.68 12.87 -5.73
N GLN A 35 9.93 11.59 -5.66
CA GLN A 35 9.95 10.76 -6.85
C GLN A 35 9.00 9.59 -6.77
N THR A 36 8.64 9.13 -5.59
CA THR A 36 7.77 7.98 -5.43
C THR A 36 6.71 8.27 -4.40
N SER A 37 5.57 7.65 -4.59
CA SER A 37 4.49 7.73 -3.61
C SER A 37 4.42 6.40 -2.87
N LEU A 38 4.15 6.49 -1.59
CA LEU A 38 4.04 5.31 -0.75
C LEU A 38 2.66 5.30 -0.10
N ILE A 39 2.11 4.12 0.05
CA ILE A 39 0.87 3.95 0.79
C ILE A 39 1.16 3.04 1.97
N GLY A 40 0.97 3.56 3.16
CA GLY A 40 1.09 2.76 4.37
C GLY A 40 -0.27 2.18 4.73
N LEU A 41 -0.33 0.88 4.91
CA LEU A 41 -1.56 0.23 5.34
C LEU A 41 -1.51 -0.01 6.83
N ILE A 42 -2.58 0.39 7.49
CA ILE A 42 -2.71 0.23 8.92
C ILE A 42 -3.86 -0.74 9.17
N GLY A 43 -3.61 -1.74 9.99
CA GLY A 43 -4.62 -2.73 10.30
C GLY A 43 -4.09 -4.12 10.09
N ASP A 44 -4.99 -5.08 10.04
CA ASP A 44 -4.62 -6.48 9.89
C ASP A 44 -4.37 -6.78 8.42
N THR A 45 -3.12 -6.69 8.04
CA THR A 45 -2.75 -6.90 6.65
C THR A 45 -2.54 -8.37 6.29
N THR A 46 -2.74 -9.27 7.24
CA THR A 46 -2.57 -10.69 6.93
C THR A 46 -3.62 -11.19 5.94
N ALA A 47 -4.74 -10.48 5.83
CA ALA A 47 -5.77 -10.87 4.88
C ALA A 47 -5.45 -10.42 3.46
N ILE A 48 -4.43 -9.62 3.28
CA ILE A 48 -4.07 -9.12 1.96
C ILE A 48 -3.03 -10.03 1.32
N HIS A 49 -3.24 -10.34 0.07
CA HIS A 49 -2.28 -11.13 -0.69
C HIS A 49 -1.30 -10.19 -1.39
N GLU A 50 -0.03 -10.34 -1.08
CA GLU A 50 0.98 -9.50 -1.73
C GLU A 50 1.00 -9.71 -3.24
N ASP A 51 0.74 -10.93 -3.67
CA ASP A 51 0.75 -11.22 -5.09
C ASP A 51 -0.29 -10.38 -5.82
N TRP A 52 -1.45 -10.20 -5.19
CA TRP A 52 -2.50 -9.38 -5.78
C TRP A 52 -2.04 -7.94 -5.96
N LEU A 53 -1.36 -7.42 -4.96
CA LEU A 53 -0.85 -6.06 -5.04
C LEU A 53 0.27 -5.93 -6.07
N LYS A 54 1.18 -6.89 -6.06
CA LYS A 54 2.31 -6.84 -6.98
C LYS A 54 1.87 -7.02 -8.43
N ALA A 55 0.71 -7.62 -8.64
CA ALA A 55 0.18 -7.79 -9.98
C ALA A 55 -0.38 -6.50 -10.55
N MET A 56 -0.55 -5.48 -9.74
CA MET A 56 -1.09 -4.23 -10.23
C MET A 56 -0.04 -3.40 -10.95
N ASP A 57 -0.45 -2.78 -12.05
CA ASP A 57 0.47 -2.00 -12.85
C ASP A 57 1.04 -0.81 -12.09
N VAL A 58 0.25 -0.29 -11.15
CA VAL A 58 0.67 0.91 -10.43
C VAL A 58 1.59 0.61 -9.26
N VAL A 59 1.71 -0.65 -8.89
CA VAL A 59 2.50 -1.02 -7.73
C VAL A 59 3.90 -1.41 -8.17
N GLU A 60 4.90 -0.72 -7.61
CA GLU A 60 6.29 -1.04 -7.89
C GLU A 60 6.74 -2.21 -7.03
N ASP A 61 6.41 -2.16 -5.75
CA ASP A 61 6.84 -3.17 -4.82
C ASP A 61 5.94 -3.11 -3.59
N VAL A 62 6.00 -4.16 -2.79
CA VAL A 62 5.23 -4.22 -1.55
C VAL A 62 6.18 -4.71 -0.48
N ARG A 63 6.20 -4.01 0.65
CA ARG A 63 7.04 -4.40 1.75
C ARG A 63 6.19 -4.61 2.99
N ARG A 64 6.39 -5.72 3.65
CA ARG A 64 5.75 -5.96 4.92
C ARG A 64 6.64 -5.44 6.01
N VAL A 65 6.07 -4.58 6.85
CA VAL A 65 6.82 -4.02 7.95
C VAL A 65 6.39 -4.75 9.21
N ARG A 66 7.34 -5.37 9.85
CA ARG A 66 7.07 -5.95 11.15
C ARG A 66 7.15 -4.86 12.18
N GLU A 67 6.25 -4.93 13.10
CA GLU A 67 6.28 -3.94 14.16
C GLU A 67 7.01 -4.51 15.32
N PRO A 68 8.22 -4.08 15.53
CA PRO A 68 9.05 -4.72 16.52
C PRO A 68 8.76 -4.25 17.93
N TYR A 69 8.09 -3.15 18.07
CA TYR A 69 7.96 -2.62 19.39
C TYR A 69 7.00 -3.36 20.21
N LYS A 70 6.66 -4.06 20.16
CA LYS A 70 5.87 -4.64 21.03
C LYS A 70 5.84 -4.30 22.27
N LYS A 71 5.89 -3.83 22.76
CA LYS A 71 6.05 -3.50 23.75
C LYS A 71 6.04 -3.60 24.53
N ALA A 72 6.13 -3.76 24.65
CA ALA A 72 6.18 -3.91 25.28
C ALA A 72 5.89 -4.07 25.85
#